data_380b3236f4927da2b76387d53458607a
#
_entry.id   380b3236f4927da2b76387d53458607a
#
_cell.length_a   1.000
_cell.length_b   1.000
_cell.length_c   1.000
_cell.angle_alpha   90.00
_cell.angle_beta   90.00
_cell.angle_gamma   90.00
#
_symmetry.space_group_name_H-M   'P 1'
#
loop_
_entity.id
_entity.type
_entity.pdbx_description
1 polymer ?
#
loop_
_entity_poly.entity_id
_entity_poly.type
_entity_poly.pdbx_seq_one_letter_code
_entity_poly.pdbx_strand_id
1 'polypeptide(L)'
;MENYFSADDYKTVAYIQNVNGKKFLRVGPVKGQHRVIYDDEKAVVTNFSLNQGGLEGVFSVASDSSYLSEPDLLYMFSVVDGKCRLVMDTKKVVVSDEYKVRGGIYSVFNNGKYIFVDVGLQQPEERKSKAKPDKSFELELWKWDDEISQSRQSYGSGGGRRKVPKYVYHVDTKKCVLVAPPHMDQMYQPDCDEYSHVIIADETPYRAFTDWRDGVTADLYLVNLETGERTLLFKDFRQHPIWSPNGKYA
;
A
#
# COMPACT_ATOMS: atom_id res chain seq x y z
N MET A 1 -11.02 -13.90 -17.26
CA MET A 1 -9.78 -13.25 -16.77
C MET A 1 -10.25 -12.09 -15.93
N GLU A 2 -10.01 -12.08 -14.62
CA GLU A 2 -10.56 -11.04 -13.73
C GLU A 2 -9.55 -9.91 -13.47
N ASN A 3 -8.27 -10.25 -13.31
CA ASN A 3 -7.19 -9.28 -13.15
C ASN A 3 -5.96 -9.78 -13.91
N TYR A 4 -5.19 -8.88 -14.47
CA TYR A 4 -3.91 -9.19 -15.09
C TYR A 4 -2.87 -8.14 -14.71
N PHE A 5 -1.62 -8.54 -14.68
CA PHE A 5 -0.47 -7.69 -14.47
C PHE A 5 0.65 -8.13 -15.40
N SER A 6 1.31 -7.19 -16.06
CA SER A 6 2.55 -7.45 -16.80
C SER A 6 3.71 -6.85 -16.03
N ALA A 7 4.84 -7.57 -15.97
CA ALA A 7 6.06 -6.99 -15.46
C ALA A 7 6.57 -5.89 -16.41
N ASP A 8 7.42 -5.00 -15.90
CA ASP A 8 7.96 -3.87 -16.68
C ASP A 8 8.84 -4.33 -17.85
N ASP A 9 9.38 -5.57 -17.79
CA ASP A 9 10.07 -6.19 -18.91
C ASP A 9 9.14 -6.54 -20.09
N TYR A 10 7.81 -6.43 -19.91
CA TYR A 10 6.76 -6.82 -20.87
C TYR A 10 6.86 -8.26 -21.41
N LYS A 11 7.64 -9.12 -20.74
CA LYS A 11 7.85 -10.51 -21.13
C LYS A 11 7.06 -11.48 -20.28
N THR A 12 6.83 -11.10 -19.01
CA THR A 12 6.12 -11.91 -18.03
C THR A 12 4.72 -11.36 -17.77
N VAL A 13 3.74 -12.23 -17.71
CA VAL A 13 2.36 -11.89 -17.37
C VAL A 13 1.86 -12.80 -16.25
N ALA A 14 1.19 -12.20 -15.28
CA ALA A 14 0.44 -12.91 -14.25
C ALA A 14 -1.04 -12.54 -14.35
N TYR A 15 -1.92 -13.48 -14.08
CA TYR A 15 -3.36 -13.25 -14.10
C TYR A 15 -4.13 -14.24 -13.26
N ILE A 16 -5.30 -13.79 -12.77
CA ILE A 16 -6.26 -14.66 -12.09
C ILE A 16 -7.23 -15.21 -13.15
N GLN A 17 -7.30 -16.52 -13.24
CA GLN A 17 -8.25 -17.23 -14.08
C GLN A 17 -9.36 -17.84 -13.21
N ASN A 18 -10.59 -17.54 -13.54
CA ASN A 18 -11.76 -18.19 -12.94
C ASN A 18 -12.24 -19.33 -13.85
N VAL A 19 -12.27 -20.54 -13.30
CA VAL A 19 -12.78 -21.74 -14.00
C VAL A 19 -13.80 -22.40 -13.08
N ASN A 20 -15.07 -22.39 -13.47
CA ASN A 20 -16.16 -22.98 -12.70
C ASN A 20 -16.26 -22.50 -11.23
N GLY A 21 -15.96 -21.20 -11.01
CA GLY A 21 -15.99 -20.60 -9.68
C GLY A 21 -14.68 -20.72 -8.88
N LYS A 22 -13.70 -21.50 -9.36
CA LYS A 22 -12.38 -21.61 -8.75
C LYS A 22 -11.43 -20.58 -9.38
N LYS A 23 -10.65 -19.91 -8.54
CA LYS A 23 -9.68 -18.89 -8.95
C LYS A 23 -8.26 -19.45 -8.88
N PHE A 24 -7.58 -19.41 -10.01
CA PHE A 24 -6.21 -19.88 -10.17
C PHE A 24 -5.29 -18.69 -10.46
N LEU A 25 -4.17 -18.59 -9.77
CA LEU A 25 -3.10 -17.68 -10.17
C LEU A 25 -2.23 -18.36 -11.20
N ARG A 26 -2.16 -17.77 -12.40
CA ARG A 26 -1.31 -18.22 -13.49
C ARG A 26 -0.25 -17.19 -13.83
N VAL A 27 0.93 -17.69 -14.14
CA VAL A 27 2.10 -16.87 -14.51
C VAL A 27 2.83 -17.54 -15.65
N GLY A 28 3.38 -16.74 -16.53
CA GLY A 28 4.19 -17.22 -17.65
C GLY A 28 4.60 -16.12 -18.62
N PRO A 29 5.33 -16.47 -19.67
CA PRO A 29 5.72 -15.50 -20.69
C PRO A 29 4.50 -15.03 -21.48
N VAL A 30 4.54 -13.80 -21.99
CA VAL A 30 3.47 -13.22 -22.84
C VAL A 30 3.11 -14.13 -24.02
N LYS A 31 4.12 -14.79 -24.59
CA LYS A 31 3.94 -15.83 -25.63
C LYS A 31 4.47 -17.16 -25.11
N GLY A 32 3.59 -18.11 -24.78
CA GLY A 32 4.01 -19.42 -24.30
C GLY A 32 3.01 -20.08 -23.36
N GLN A 33 3.47 -21.10 -22.65
CA GLN A 33 2.65 -21.82 -21.68
C GLN A 33 2.67 -21.13 -20.33
N HIS A 34 1.50 -21.00 -19.69
CA HIS A 34 1.36 -20.43 -18.35
C HIS A 34 1.22 -21.53 -17.32
N ARG A 35 1.94 -21.38 -16.23
CA ARG A 35 1.92 -22.32 -15.11
C ARG A 35 0.88 -21.87 -14.08
N VAL A 36 0.27 -22.82 -13.39
CA VAL A 36 -0.53 -22.56 -12.19
C VAL A 36 0.44 -22.44 -11.01
N ILE A 37 0.43 -21.31 -10.35
CA ILE A 37 1.25 -21.05 -9.15
C ILE A 37 0.52 -21.48 -7.89
N TYR A 38 -0.80 -21.27 -7.87
CA TYR A 38 -1.62 -21.56 -6.70
C TYR A 38 -2.94 -22.18 -7.13
N ASP A 39 -3.27 -23.30 -6.50
CA ASP A 39 -4.48 -24.09 -6.73
C ASP A 39 -4.97 -24.64 -5.39
N ASP A 40 -5.86 -23.93 -4.73
CA ASP A 40 -6.55 -24.39 -3.53
C ASP A 40 -8.06 -24.26 -3.73
N GLU A 41 -8.78 -25.37 -3.50
CA GLU A 41 -10.22 -25.41 -3.70
C GLU A 41 -11.01 -24.58 -2.68
N LYS A 42 -10.44 -24.34 -1.51
CA LYS A 42 -11.12 -23.68 -0.39
C LYS A 42 -10.75 -22.21 -0.23
N ALA A 43 -9.70 -21.76 -0.91
CA ALA A 43 -9.16 -20.44 -0.76
C ALA A 43 -9.30 -19.62 -2.05
N VAL A 44 -9.48 -18.32 -1.91
CA VAL A 44 -9.68 -17.41 -3.04
C VAL A 44 -8.50 -16.47 -3.14
N VAL A 45 -7.78 -16.51 -4.26
CA VAL A 45 -6.77 -15.49 -4.59
C VAL A 45 -7.51 -14.17 -4.84
N THR A 46 -7.14 -13.14 -4.07
CA THR A 46 -7.82 -11.83 -4.14
C THR A 46 -7.00 -10.82 -4.92
N ASN A 47 -5.72 -10.72 -4.63
CA ASN A 47 -4.83 -9.74 -5.23
C ASN A 47 -3.45 -10.36 -5.47
N PHE A 48 -2.71 -9.81 -6.43
CA PHE A 48 -1.32 -10.19 -6.68
C PHE A 48 -0.55 -9.01 -7.25
N SER A 49 0.78 -9.05 -7.10
CA SER A 49 1.73 -8.10 -7.68
C SER A 49 2.99 -8.84 -8.10
N LEU A 50 3.61 -8.40 -9.17
CA LEU A 50 4.94 -8.83 -9.61
C LEU A 50 5.96 -7.73 -9.29
N ASN A 51 7.22 -8.12 -9.04
CA ASN A 51 8.31 -7.17 -9.01
C ASN A 51 8.62 -6.66 -10.44
N GLN A 52 9.38 -5.58 -10.55
CA GLN A 52 9.70 -4.97 -11.85
C GLN A 52 10.41 -5.94 -12.80
N GLY A 53 11.33 -6.73 -12.28
CA GLY A 53 12.05 -7.75 -13.06
C GLY A 53 11.20 -8.94 -13.51
N GLY A 54 9.95 -9.07 -13.05
CA GLY A 54 9.03 -10.13 -13.43
C GLY A 54 9.44 -11.54 -12.99
N LEU A 55 10.37 -11.65 -12.05
CA LEU A 55 10.91 -12.93 -11.58
C LEU A 55 10.23 -13.43 -10.30
N GLU A 56 9.74 -12.52 -9.49
CA GLU A 56 9.10 -12.80 -8.23
C GLU A 56 7.82 -11.99 -8.07
N GLY A 57 6.93 -12.44 -7.18
CA GLY A 57 5.73 -11.71 -6.87
C GLY A 57 5.11 -12.15 -5.56
N VAL A 58 4.09 -11.44 -5.16
CA VAL A 58 3.26 -11.75 -3.99
C VAL A 58 1.80 -11.85 -4.39
N PHE A 59 1.06 -12.67 -3.70
CA PHE A 59 -0.40 -12.73 -3.82
C PHE A 59 -1.04 -12.96 -2.47
N SER A 60 -2.22 -12.41 -2.32
CA SER A 60 -3.02 -12.56 -1.10
C SER A 60 -4.17 -13.55 -1.33
N VAL A 61 -4.46 -14.28 -0.27
CA VAL A 61 -5.47 -15.33 -0.26
C VAL A 61 -6.41 -15.11 0.90
N ALA A 62 -7.71 -15.21 0.65
CA ALA A 62 -8.73 -15.32 1.67
C ALA A 62 -8.98 -16.81 1.95
N SER A 63 -8.78 -17.24 3.19
CA SER A 63 -9.04 -18.62 3.61
C SER A 63 -10.53 -18.96 3.70
N ASP A 64 -11.39 -17.93 3.77
CA ASP A 64 -12.84 -18.08 3.69
C ASP A 64 -13.33 -17.62 2.31
N SER A 65 -14.06 -18.47 1.63
CA SER A 65 -14.62 -18.22 0.30
C SER A 65 -15.76 -17.19 0.25
N SER A 66 -16.15 -16.63 1.38
CA SER A 66 -17.12 -15.53 1.39
C SER A 66 -16.52 -14.28 0.73
N TYR A 67 -17.20 -13.71 -0.25
CA TYR A 67 -16.77 -12.51 -1.00
C TYR A 67 -16.50 -11.26 -0.13
N LEU A 68 -16.78 -11.34 1.16
CA LEU A 68 -16.64 -10.26 2.14
C LEU A 68 -15.45 -10.46 3.08
N SER A 69 -14.75 -11.60 3.02
CA SER A 69 -13.60 -11.84 3.89
C SER A 69 -12.38 -11.08 3.39
N GLU A 70 -11.77 -10.31 4.29
CA GLU A 70 -10.45 -9.72 4.04
C GLU A 70 -9.45 -10.87 3.85
N PRO A 71 -8.51 -10.76 2.87
CA PRO A 71 -7.45 -11.76 2.72
C PRO A 71 -6.62 -11.86 3.98
N ASP A 72 -6.32 -13.07 4.42
CA ASP A 72 -5.61 -13.33 5.67
C ASP A 72 -4.24 -14.00 5.49
N LEU A 73 -3.96 -14.51 4.30
CA LEU A 73 -2.69 -15.15 3.98
C LEU A 73 -1.98 -14.44 2.84
N LEU A 74 -0.67 -14.21 2.98
CA LEU A 74 0.17 -13.66 1.94
C LEU A 74 1.23 -14.67 1.54
N TYR A 75 1.27 -14.96 0.26
CA TYR A 75 2.25 -15.87 -0.35
C TYR A 75 3.20 -15.09 -1.25
N MET A 76 4.45 -15.53 -1.26
CA MET A 76 5.41 -15.13 -2.28
C MET A 76 5.59 -16.28 -3.27
N PHE A 77 5.79 -15.95 -4.54
CA PHE A 77 6.04 -16.93 -5.58
C PHE A 77 7.20 -16.52 -6.47
N SER A 78 7.86 -17.53 -7.03
CA SER A 78 8.88 -17.36 -8.05
C SER A 78 8.32 -17.79 -9.40
N VAL A 79 8.53 -16.94 -10.40
CA VAL A 79 8.12 -17.24 -11.79
C VAL A 79 9.01 -18.30 -12.41
N VAL A 80 10.28 -18.36 -12.01
CA VAL A 80 11.29 -19.25 -12.58
C VAL A 80 10.99 -20.72 -12.28
N ASP A 81 10.80 -21.05 -11.01
CA ASP A 81 10.55 -22.42 -10.56
C ASP A 81 9.07 -22.76 -10.38
N GLY A 82 8.20 -21.75 -10.42
CA GLY A 82 6.75 -21.93 -10.26
C GLY A 82 6.30 -22.31 -8.86
N LYS A 83 7.16 -22.08 -7.85
CA LYS A 83 6.84 -22.40 -6.46
C LYS A 83 6.32 -21.18 -5.72
N CYS A 84 5.43 -21.43 -4.75
CA CYS A 84 5.01 -20.41 -3.81
C CYS A 84 5.28 -20.86 -2.37
N ARG A 85 5.46 -19.86 -1.48
CA ARG A 85 5.63 -20.08 -0.04
C ARG A 85 4.80 -19.08 0.74
N LEU A 86 4.22 -19.51 1.84
CA LEU A 86 3.55 -18.62 2.79
C LEU A 86 4.59 -17.73 3.46
N VAL A 87 4.41 -16.42 3.39
CA VAL A 87 5.31 -15.43 4.00
C VAL A 87 4.67 -14.71 5.17
N MET A 88 3.35 -14.54 5.16
CA MET A 88 2.65 -13.83 6.21
C MET A 88 1.27 -14.42 6.45
N ASP A 89 0.91 -14.57 7.73
CA ASP A 89 -0.44 -14.75 8.21
C ASP A 89 -0.83 -13.43 8.90
N THR A 90 -1.74 -12.67 8.29
CA THR A 90 -2.08 -11.31 8.75
C THR A 90 -2.67 -11.30 10.16
N LYS A 91 -3.29 -12.41 10.58
CA LYS A 91 -3.87 -12.56 11.91
C LYS A 91 -2.81 -12.70 13.02
N LYS A 92 -1.59 -13.12 12.65
CA LYS A 92 -0.47 -13.34 13.57
C LYS A 92 0.52 -12.18 13.61
N VAL A 93 0.44 -11.26 12.66
CA VAL A 93 1.36 -10.13 12.58
C VAL A 93 0.82 -8.99 13.42
N VAL A 94 1.55 -8.61 14.44
CA VAL A 94 1.27 -7.45 15.26
C VAL A 94 1.99 -6.24 14.66
N VAL A 95 1.23 -5.20 14.35
CA VAL A 95 1.75 -3.93 13.84
C VAL A 95 1.78 -2.91 14.97
N SER A 96 0.64 -2.68 15.62
CA SER A 96 0.49 -1.85 16.80
C SER A 96 -0.85 -2.15 17.48
N ASP A 97 -1.08 -1.53 18.65
CA ASP A 97 -2.36 -1.69 19.37
C ASP A 97 -3.56 -1.10 18.61
N GLU A 98 -3.31 -0.11 17.75
CA GLU A 98 -4.35 0.60 17.01
C GLU A 98 -4.60 0.01 15.61
N TYR A 99 -3.54 -0.55 14.98
CA TYR A 99 -3.58 -0.97 13.58
C TYR A 99 -3.33 -2.46 13.42
N LYS A 100 -4.06 -3.07 12.47
CA LYS A 100 -3.84 -4.45 11.99
C LYS A 100 -3.47 -4.45 10.52
N VAL A 101 -2.76 -5.48 10.08
CA VAL A 101 -2.51 -5.72 8.66
C VAL A 101 -3.84 -6.09 8.01
N ARG A 102 -4.14 -5.47 6.86
CA ARG A 102 -5.18 -5.89 5.94
C ARG A 102 -4.58 -6.70 4.81
N GLY A 103 -5.33 -7.60 4.26
CA GLY A 103 -4.85 -8.42 3.16
C GLY A 103 -4.84 -7.73 1.80
N GLY A 104 -4.44 -6.47 1.70
CA GLY A 104 -4.37 -5.71 0.46
C GLY A 104 -3.24 -6.13 -0.49
N ILE A 105 -3.07 -5.40 -1.60
CA ILE A 105 -1.95 -5.59 -2.52
C ILE A 105 -0.72 -4.90 -1.96
N TYR A 106 0.39 -5.54 -2.15
CA TYR A 106 1.66 -5.09 -1.65
C TYR A 106 2.71 -5.11 -2.74
N SER A 107 3.62 -4.16 -2.74
CA SER A 107 4.83 -4.25 -3.52
C SER A 107 5.87 -5.06 -2.78
N VAL A 108 6.50 -5.97 -3.51
CA VAL A 108 7.65 -6.74 -3.04
C VAL A 108 8.91 -6.18 -3.68
N PHE A 109 9.98 -6.04 -2.91
CA PHE A 109 11.25 -5.51 -3.38
C PHE A 109 12.43 -6.14 -2.64
N ASN A 110 13.66 -5.83 -3.05
CA ASN A 110 14.90 -6.42 -2.55
C ASN A 110 14.87 -7.96 -2.57
N ASN A 111 14.56 -8.52 -3.74
CA ASN A 111 14.49 -9.97 -3.94
C ASN A 111 13.60 -10.68 -2.91
N GLY A 112 12.44 -10.08 -2.61
CA GLY A 112 11.48 -10.65 -1.68
C GLY A 112 11.81 -10.47 -0.20
N LYS A 113 12.78 -9.64 0.16
CA LYS A 113 13.15 -9.38 1.55
C LYS A 113 12.14 -8.48 2.27
N TYR A 114 11.56 -7.51 1.54
CA TYR A 114 10.65 -6.51 2.08
C TYR A 114 9.33 -6.50 1.34
N ILE A 115 8.27 -6.26 2.10
CA ILE A 115 6.91 -6.12 1.57
C ILE A 115 6.26 -4.91 2.23
N PHE A 116 5.82 -3.91 1.45
CA PHE A 116 4.94 -2.88 1.99
C PHE A 116 3.58 -3.47 2.30
N VAL A 117 3.08 -3.24 3.51
CA VAL A 117 1.81 -3.81 3.97
C VAL A 117 0.74 -2.74 4.12
N ASP A 118 -0.48 -3.06 3.68
CA ASP A 118 -1.65 -2.25 3.94
C ASP A 118 -2.14 -2.50 5.37
N VAL A 119 -2.47 -1.43 6.08
CA VAL A 119 -2.94 -1.50 7.45
C VAL A 119 -4.28 -0.77 7.61
N GLY A 120 -5.04 -1.22 8.58
CA GLY A 120 -6.29 -0.58 8.95
C GLY A 120 -6.48 -0.62 10.44
N LEU A 121 -7.46 0.11 10.95
CA LEU A 121 -7.78 0.08 12.38
C LEU A 121 -8.15 -1.32 12.82
N GLN A 122 -7.71 -1.70 14.03
CA GLN A 122 -8.12 -2.96 14.64
C GLN A 122 -9.62 -3.00 14.90
N GLN A 123 -10.17 -1.90 15.41
CA GLN A 123 -11.61 -1.72 15.56
C GLN A 123 -12.09 -0.70 14.53
N PRO A 124 -12.86 -1.11 13.52
CA PRO A 124 -13.47 -0.14 12.63
C PRO A 124 -14.37 0.77 13.47
N GLU A 125 -14.22 2.08 13.32
CA GLU A 125 -15.16 3.02 13.90
C GLU A 125 -16.57 2.61 13.45
N GLU A 126 -17.48 2.41 14.41
CA GLU A 126 -18.88 2.25 14.06
C GLU A 126 -19.28 3.44 13.20
N ARG A 127 -19.56 3.15 11.93
CA ARG A 127 -20.21 4.14 11.07
C ARG A 127 -21.56 4.40 11.71
N LYS A 128 -21.64 5.41 12.57
CA LYS A 128 -22.93 5.95 12.99
C LYS A 128 -23.65 6.26 11.68
N SER A 129 -24.62 5.44 11.33
CA SER A 129 -25.49 5.74 10.20
C SER A 129 -26.04 7.12 10.52
N LYS A 130 -25.62 8.13 9.76
CA LYS A 130 -26.27 9.43 9.80
C LYS A 130 -27.66 9.17 9.27
N ALA A 131 -28.59 8.81 10.16
CA ALA A 131 -30.00 8.95 9.88
C ALA A 131 -30.11 10.41 9.37
N LYS A 132 -30.48 10.57 8.09
CA LYS A 132 -30.70 11.91 7.54
C LYS A 132 -31.80 12.51 8.42
N PRO A 133 -31.50 13.56 9.23
CA PRO A 133 -32.55 14.25 9.94
C PRO A 133 -33.47 14.85 8.87
N ASP A 134 -34.76 14.75 9.07
CA ASP A 134 -35.82 15.20 8.16
C ASP A 134 -35.72 16.72 7.84
N LYS A 135 -34.91 17.46 8.58
CA LYS A 135 -34.51 18.85 8.33
C LYS A 135 -33.05 19.00 8.77
N SER A 136 -32.11 18.92 7.84
CA SER A 136 -30.73 19.28 8.08
C SER A 136 -30.54 20.75 7.82
N PHE A 137 -30.19 21.51 8.86
CA PHE A 137 -29.56 22.82 8.66
C PHE A 137 -28.08 22.53 8.34
N GLU A 138 -27.61 22.97 7.20
CA GLU A 138 -26.19 23.00 6.88
C GLU A 138 -25.60 24.20 7.63
N LEU A 139 -24.89 23.93 8.73
CA LEU A 139 -24.11 24.93 9.46
C LEU A 139 -22.66 24.80 9.03
N GLU A 140 -22.17 25.80 8.31
CA GLU A 140 -20.74 25.94 8.02
C GLU A 140 -20.10 26.81 9.08
N LEU A 141 -19.16 26.26 9.84
CA LEU A 141 -18.36 26.98 10.82
C LEU A 141 -17.00 27.31 10.22
N TRP A 142 -16.77 28.59 9.98
CA TRP A 142 -15.51 29.13 9.52
C TRP A 142 -14.67 29.58 10.72
N LYS A 143 -13.57 28.87 10.98
CA LYS A 143 -12.63 29.23 12.03
C LYS A 143 -11.38 29.80 11.37
N TRP A 144 -10.87 30.87 11.95
CA TRP A 144 -9.65 31.54 11.48
C TRP A 144 -8.38 30.71 11.67
N ASP A 145 -8.42 29.74 12.61
CA ASP A 145 -7.34 28.85 12.99
C ASP A 145 -7.45 27.44 12.36
N ASP A 146 -8.38 27.25 11.41
CA ASP A 146 -8.48 26.00 10.67
C ASP A 146 -7.23 25.80 9.79
N GLU A 147 -6.59 24.65 9.92
CA GLU A 147 -5.42 24.26 9.08
C GLU A 147 -5.74 24.17 7.59
N ILE A 148 -7.00 23.98 7.23
CA ILE A 148 -7.49 23.85 5.87
C ILE A 148 -8.71 24.75 5.72
N SER A 149 -8.72 25.58 4.67
CA SER A 149 -9.87 26.47 4.41
C SER A 149 -11.17 25.68 4.23
N GLN A 150 -12.27 26.26 4.64
CA GLN A 150 -13.60 25.64 4.58
C GLN A 150 -13.98 25.23 3.15
N SER A 151 -13.63 26.05 2.16
CA SER A 151 -13.85 25.72 0.74
C SER A 151 -13.13 24.44 0.32
N ARG A 152 -11.94 24.21 0.82
CA ARG A 152 -11.16 23.00 0.59
C ARG A 152 -11.68 21.80 1.38
N GLN A 153 -12.13 22.03 2.61
CA GLN A 153 -12.78 20.99 3.42
C GLN A 153 -14.06 20.49 2.75
N SER A 154 -14.89 21.39 2.23
CA SER A 154 -16.12 21.00 1.53
C SER A 154 -15.87 20.38 0.16
N TYR A 155 -14.85 20.78 -0.59
CA TYR A 155 -14.46 20.18 -1.87
C TYR A 155 -13.78 18.81 -1.70
N GLY A 156 -13.00 18.63 -0.61
CA GLY A 156 -12.32 17.39 -0.27
C GLY A 156 -13.17 16.41 0.55
N SER A 157 -14.36 16.82 0.97
CA SER A 157 -15.25 16.05 1.87
C SER A 157 -15.99 14.90 1.22
N GLY A 158 -15.68 14.56 -0.03
CA GLY A 158 -16.02 13.26 -0.61
C GLY A 158 -15.38 12.11 0.17
N GLY A 159 -15.68 12.00 1.48
CA GLY A 159 -15.23 10.94 2.36
C GLY A 159 -13.71 10.95 2.54
N GLY A 160 -13.19 11.84 3.38
CA GLY A 160 -11.77 11.85 3.74
C GLY A 160 -11.32 10.46 4.14
N ARG A 161 -10.57 9.79 3.27
CA ARG A 161 -9.92 8.55 3.64
C ARG A 161 -9.06 8.85 4.84
N ARG A 162 -9.35 8.21 5.96
CA ARG A 162 -8.50 8.31 7.15
C ARG A 162 -7.08 7.96 6.71
N LYS A 163 -6.17 8.87 6.97
CA LYS A 163 -4.75 8.63 6.72
C LYS A 163 -4.31 7.51 7.64
N VAL A 164 -3.69 6.50 7.07
CA VAL A 164 -3.16 5.34 7.79
C VAL A 164 -1.64 5.30 7.71
N PRO A 165 -0.96 4.78 8.73
CA PRO A 165 0.48 4.67 8.68
C PRO A 165 0.92 3.68 7.61
N LYS A 166 2.15 3.84 7.11
CA LYS A 166 2.77 2.91 6.16
C LYS A 166 3.82 2.08 6.89
N TYR A 167 3.74 0.77 6.69
CA TYR A 167 4.67 -0.19 7.27
C TYR A 167 5.34 -1.02 6.20
N VAL A 168 6.57 -1.42 6.48
CA VAL A 168 7.28 -2.44 5.72
C VAL A 168 7.39 -3.70 6.59
N TYR A 169 7.06 -4.85 6.01
CA TYR A 169 7.22 -6.16 6.63
C TYR A 169 8.53 -6.79 6.15
N HIS A 170 9.35 -7.21 7.10
CA HIS A 170 10.60 -7.92 6.85
C HIS A 170 10.31 -9.42 6.86
N VAL A 171 10.46 -10.07 5.72
CA VAL A 171 10.11 -11.49 5.52
C VAL A 171 10.96 -12.40 6.40
N ASP A 172 12.25 -12.09 6.55
CA ASP A 172 13.19 -12.92 7.31
C ASP A 172 12.96 -12.84 8.82
N THR A 173 12.78 -11.61 9.34
CA THR A 173 12.60 -11.37 10.79
C THR A 173 11.14 -11.44 11.23
N LYS A 174 10.20 -11.46 10.28
CA LYS A 174 8.75 -11.44 10.50
C LYS A 174 8.27 -10.24 11.33
N LYS A 175 8.93 -9.10 11.17
CA LYS A 175 8.61 -7.85 11.87
C LYS A 175 8.11 -6.79 10.93
N CYS A 176 7.20 -5.95 11.43
CA CYS A 176 6.77 -4.72 10.75
C CYS A 176 7.56 -3.54 11.29
N VAL A 177 8.06 -2.70 10.38
CA VAL A 177 8.75 -1.45 10.70
C VAL A 177 7.90 -0.29 10.18
N LEU A 178 7.67 0.70 11.03
CA LEU A 178 6.93 1.92 10.67
C LEU A 178 7.79 2.80 9.76
N VAL A 179 7.32 3.00 8.54
CA VAL A 179 7.96 3.86 7.53
C VAL A 179 7.41 5.28 7.63
N ALA A 180 6.10 5.42 7.55
CA ALA A 180 5.44 6.72 7.58
C ALA A 180 4.26 6.74 8.56
N PRO A 181 4.21 7.69 9.50
CA PRO A 181 3.05 7.88 10.35
C PRO A 181 1.86 8.45 9.54
N PRO A 182 0.63 8.42 10.09
CA PRO A 182 -0.57 8.82 9.33
C PRO A 182 -0.56 10.24 8.77
N HIS A 183 0.13 11.17 9.43
CA HIS A 183 0.20 12.57 8.99
C HIS A 183 1.21 12.82 7.86
N MET A 184 2.16 11.87 7.64
CA MET A 184 3.16 11.89 6.57
C MET A 184 2.78 10.87 5.51
N ASP A 185 1.67 11.08 4.83
CA ASP A 185 1.09 10.10 3.90
C ASP A 185 1.72 10.08 2.50
N GLN A 186 2.48 11.12 2.15
CA GLN A 186 3.23 11.15 0.91
C GLN A 186 4.56 10.41 1.05
N MET A 187 4.76 9.41 0.21
CA MET A 187 5.97 8.60 0.18
C MET A 187 6.46 8.49 -1.25
N TYR A 188 7.74 8.79 -1.43
CA TYR A 188 8.46 8.71 -2.70
C TYR A 188 9.45 7.56 -2.61
N GLN A 189 9.18 6.52 -3.37
CA GLN A 189 10.03 5.33 -3.45
C GLN A 189 10.82 5.34 -4.76
N PRO A 190 12.02 4.75 -4.81
CA PRO A 190 12.72 4.51 -6.05
C PRO A 190 11.93 3.62 -7.00
N ASP A 191 12.08 3.86 -8.30
CA ASP A 191 11.50 3.03 -9.35
C ASP A 191 12.50 1.94 -9.78
N CYS A 192 12.84 1.05 -8.83
CA CYS A 192 13.74 -0.08 -9.02
C CYS A 192 13.43 -1.17 -7.97
N ASP A 193 13.90 -2.39 -8.22
CA ASP A 193 13.65 -3.53 -7.32
C ASP A 193 14.52 -3.52 -6.05
N GLU A 194 15.64 -2.80 -6.04
CA GLU A 194 16.60 -2.82 -4.93
C GLU A 194 16.83 -1.42 -4.36
N TYR A 195 16.28 -1.18 -3.18
CA TYR A 195 16.51 0.05 -2.41
C TYR A 195 16.34 -0.19 -0.91
N SER A 196 17.02 0.61 -0.10
CA SER A 196 16.99 0.53 1.36
C SER A 196 16.36 1.74 2.04
N HIS A 197 16.08 2.79 1.27
CA HIS A 197 15.56 4.05 1.77
C HIS A 197 14.41 4.54 0.90
N VAL A 198 13.50 5.28 1.53
CA VAL A 198 12.44 6.04 0.86
C VAL A 198 12.43 7.47 1.40
N ILE A 199 11.83 8.38 0.66
CA ILE A 199 11.58 9.75 1.13
C ILE A 199 10.11 9.85 1.52
N ILE A 200 9.84 10.41 2.71
CA ILE A 200 8.49 10.78 3.13
C ILE A 200 8.40 12.29 3.29
N ALA A 201 7.21 12.84 3.07
CA ALA A 201 6.95 14.27 3.18
C ALA A 201 5.96 14.56 4.30
N ASP A 202 6.29 15.55 5.13
CA ASP A 202 5.40 16.11 6.14
C ASP A 202 4.91 17.49 5.69
N GLU A 203 3.66 17.54 5.26
CA GLU A 203 2.99 18.77 4.86
C GLU A 203 2.35 19.51 6.05
N THR A 204 2.28 18.87 7.22
CA THR A 204 1.56 19.39 8.39
C THR A 204 1.97 20.81 8.77
N PRO A 205 3.28 21.16 8.81
CA PRO A 205 3.69 22.52 9.20
C PRO A 205 3.22 23.61 8.23
N TYR A 206 2.84 23.24 7.00
CA TYR A 206 2.57 24.17 5.90
C TYR A 206 1.12 24.19 5.45
N ARG A 207 0.25 23.34 5.99
CA ARG A 207 -1.15 23.19 5.56
C ARG A 207 -1.96 24.48 5.63
N ALA A 208 -1.76 25.27 6.69
CA ALA A 208 -2.43 26.55 6.84
C ALA A 208 -2.07 27.57 5.74
N PHE A 209 -0.95 27.39 5.06
CA PHE A 209 -0.48 28.28 4.01
C PHE A 209 -0.73 27.76 2.60
N THR A 210 -1.32 26.59 2.44
CA THR A 210 -1.48 25.93 1.14
C THR A 210 -2.35 26.74 0.16
N ASP A 211 -3.30 27.51 0.69
CA ASP A 211 -4.18 28.36 -0.15
C ASP A 211 -3.53 29.68 -0.58
N TRP A 212 -2.40 30.04 0.05
CA TRP A 212 -1.68 31.28 -0.19
C TRP A 212 -0.34 31.11 -0.89
N ARG A 213 0.09 29.85 -1.04
CA ARG A 213 1.38 29.49 -1.66
C ARG A 213 1.12 28.65 -2.90
N ASP A 214 1.90 28.91 -3.94
CA ASP A 214 1.92 28.03 -5.11
C ASP A 214 2.59 26.69 -4.77
N GLY A 215 1.89 25.60 -5.03
CA GLY A 215 2.38 24.24 -4.88
C GLY A 215 2.33 23.69 -3.45
N VAL A 216 2.66 22.42 -3.35
CA VAL A 216 2.73 21.69 -2.07
C VAL A 216 4.10 21.94 -1.44
N THR A 217 4.08 22.32 -0.17
CA THR A 217 5.29 22.53 0.63
C THR A 217 5.35 21.47 1.72
N ALA A 218 6.50 20.85 1.92
CA ALA A 218 6.70 19.82 2.93
C ALA A 218 8.12 19.81 3.50
N ASP A 219 8.27 19.27 4.71
CA ASP A 219 9.54 18.81 5.21
C ASP A 219 9.82 17.40 4.69
N LEU A 220 10.99 17.16 4.12
CA LEU A 220 11.37 15.86 3.56
C LEU A 220 12.27 15.09 4.51
N TYR A 221 11.95 13.83 4.72
CA TYR A 221 12.72 12.92 5.55
C TYR A 221 13.14 11.70 4.75
N LEU A 222 14.41 11.32 4.87
CA LEU A 222 14.93 10.02 4.42
C LEU A 222 14.62 8.99 5.50
N VAL A 223 14.01 7.88 5.10
CA VAL A 223 13.64 6.80 6.02
C VAL A 223 14.40 5.55 5.64
N ASN A 224 15.11 4.98 6.61
CA ASN A 224 15.75 3.68 6.48
C ASN A 224 14.68 2.58 6.66
N LEU A 225 14.50 1.72 5.67
CA LEU A 225 13.48 0.67 5.69
C LEU A 225 13.82 -0.49 6.63
N GLU A 226 15.10 -0.67 6.99
CA GLU A 226 15.51 -1.69 7.94
C GLU A 226 15.17 -1.32 9.38
N THR A 227 15.40 -0.04 9.76
CA THR A 227 15.28 0.43 11.14
C THR A 227 14.06 1.30 11.39
N GLY A 228 13.49 1.93 10.36
CA GLY A 228 12.44 2.95 10.48
C GLY A 228 12.98 4.31 10.92
N GLU A 229 14.31 4.47 11.03
CA GLU A 229 14.95 5.73 11.40
C GLU A 229 14.73 6.78 10.33
N ARG A 230 14.41 8.01 10.77
CA ARG A 230 14.11 9.14 9.91
C ARG A 230 15.16 10.23 10.08
N THR A 231 15.72 10.67 8.97
CA THR A 231 16.68 11.79 8.93
C THR A 231 16.06 12.91 8.12
N LEU A 232 15.99 14.11 8.70
CA LEU A 232 15.50 15.29 8.00
C LEU A 232 16.49 15.64 6.89
N LEU A 233 16.01 15.74 5.64
CA LEU A 233 16.77 16.15 4.47
C LEU A 233 16.62 17.66 4.22
N PHE A 234 15.39 18.11 4.07
CA PHE A 234 15.07 19.49 3.70
C PHE A 234 13.83 19.96 4.44
N LYS A 235 13.80 21.24 4.78
CA LYS A 235 12.62 21.97 5.24
C LYS A 235 12.08 22.89 4.15
N ASP A 236 10.78 23.17 4.19
CA ASP A 236 10.10 24.08 3.26
C ASP A 236 10.38 23.72 1.79
N PHE A 237 10.41 22.44 1.46
CA PHE A 237 10.67 21.96 0.11
C PHE A 237 9.39 22.03 -0.73
N ARG A 238 9.50 22.64 -1.92
CA ARG A 238 8.34 22.98 -2.76
C ARG A 238 8.21 22.15 -4.03
N GLN A 239 8.98 21.10 -4.15
CA GLN A 239 8.96 20.23 -5.31
C GLN A 239 8.79 18.77 -4.88
N HIS A 240 8.50 17.90 -5.83
CA HIS A 240 8.50 16.47 -5.59
C HIS A 240 9.91 15.93 -5.74
N PRO A 241 10.43 15.16 -4.77
CA PRO A 241 11.72 14.50 -4.94
C PRO A 241 11.61 13.43 -6.04
N ILE A 242 12.66 13.32 -6.83
CA ILE A 242 12.75 12.35 -7.91
C ILE A 242 13.98 11.48 -7.67
N TRP A 243 13.76 10.19 -7.63
CA TRP A 243 14.82 9.21 -7.51
C TRP A 243 15.52 8.95 -8.84
N SER A 244 16.81 8.69 -8.78
CA SER A 244 17.53 8.14 -9.93
C SER A 244 17.00 6.74 -10.27
N PRO A 245 17.08 6.29 -11.54
CA PRO A 245 16.58 4.98 -11.94
C PRO A 245 17.18 3.79 -11.19
N ASN A 246 18.36 3.95 -10.61
CA ASN A 246 19.02 2.92 -9.82
C ASN A 246 18.79 3.07 -8.30
N GLY A 247 17.94 3.99 -7.86
CA GLY A 247 17.60 4.23 -6.45
C GLY A 247 18.74 4.74 -5.54
N LYS A 248 19.87 5.17 -6.12
CA LYS A 248 21.05 5.60 -5.34
C LYS A 248 21.07 7.08 -4.98
N TYR A 249 20.36 7.88 -5.74
CA TYR A 249 20.34 9.36 -5.60
C TYR A 249 18.88 9.85 -5.70
N ALA A 250 18.59 10.93 -4.99
CA ALA A 250 17.32 11.66 -5.05
C ALA A 250 17.58 13.17 -5.09
#